data_db419b312ca046fb3f2ecb12b3e75485
#
_entry.id   db419b312ca046fb3f2ecb12b3e75485
#
_cell.length_a   1.000
_cell.length_b   1.000
_cell.length_c   1.000
_cell.angle_alpha   90.00
_cell.angle_beta   90.00
_cell.angle_gamma   90.00
#
_symmetry.space_group_name_H-M   'P 1'
#
loop_
_entity.id
_entity.type
_entity.pdbx_description
1 polymer ?
#
loop_
_entity_poly.entity_id
_entity_poly.type
_entity_poly.pdbx_seq_one_letter_code
_entity_poly.pdbx_strand_id
1 'polypeptide(L)'
;MKFFFGAIALIFVATSIDAAQTARGNPKAGAAVYKQHCLRCHGEKLDGNGPEARDLIVRPADLTSDRSRTKSDWELLVPLSNGVLFTPMHSYRGKLTDEQMLDVLSYIRSVVPFEAVS
;
A
#
# COMPACT_ATOMS: atom_id res chain seq x y z
N MET A 1 -24.25 59.61 -18.55
CA MET A 1 -24.42 58.14 -18.57
C MET A 1 -23.05 57.51 -18.30
N LYS A 2 -22.82 56.99 -17.10
CA LYS A 2 -21.56 56.34 -16.73
C LYS A 2 -21.78 54.86 -16.75
N PHE A 3 -21.17 54.15 -17.71
CA PHE A 3 -21.20 52.68 -17.78
C PHE A 3 -20.09 52.15 -16.86
N PHE A 4 -20.49 51.49 -15.77
CA PHE A 4 -19.58 50.71 -14.94
C PHE A 4 -19.40 49.34 -15.58
N PHE A 5 -18.23 49.08 -16.18
CA PHE A 5 -17.81 47.72 -16.55
C PHE A 5 -17.26 47.05 -15.30
N GLY A 6 -18.08 46.21 -14.68
CA GLY A 6 -17.63 45.31 -13.62
C GLY A 6 -16.81 44.18 -14.22
N ALA A 7 -15.51 44.17 -13.94
CA ALA A 7 -14.66 43.06 -14.26
C ALA A 7 -14.97 41.89 -13.31
N ILE A 8 -15.62 40.86 -13.82
CA ILE A 8 -15.79 39.59 -13.09
C ILE A 8 -14.47 38.85 -13.16
N ALA A 9 -13.70 38.83 -12.07
CA ALA A 9 -12.53 38.02 -11.93
C ALA A 9 -12.97 36.55 -11.71
N LEU A 10 -12.84 35.74 -12.75
CA LEU A 10 -12.98 34.29 -12.64
C LEU A 10 -11.79 33.73 -11.86
N ILE A 11 -12.01 33.43 -10.59
CA ILE A 11 -11.03 32.70 -9.77
C ILE A 11 -11.10 31.25 -10.18
N PHE A 12 -10.15 30.82 -11.00
CA PHE A 12 -9.91 29.40 -11.23
C PHE A 12 -9.28 28.81 -9.96
N VAL A 13 -10.09 28.19 -9.13
CA VAL A 13 -9.58 27.29 -8.08
C VAL A 13 -9.09 26.04 -8.78
N ALA A 14 -7.78 25.96 -9.00
CA ALA A 14 -7.15 24.71 -9.42
C ALA A 14 -7.23 23.74 -8.24
N THR A 15 -8.24 22.89 -8.24
CA THR A 15 -8.24 21.70 -7.38
C THR A 15 -7.19 20.76 -7.92
N SER A 16 -6.02 20.74 -7.28
CA SER A 16 -5.04 19.70 -7.47
C SER A 16 -5.70 18.40 -7.00
N ILE A 17 -6.17 17.59 -7.95
CA ILE A 17 -6.53 16.20 -7.68
C ILE A 17 -5.20 15.51 -7.47
N ASP A 18 -4.75 15.49 -6.24
CA ASP A 18 -3.67 14.62 -5.81
C ASP A 18 -4.23 13.20 -5.87
N ALA A 19 -4.16 12.61 -7.05
CA ALA A 19 -4.47 11.21 -7.29
C ALA A 19 -3.30 10.37 -6.73
N ALA A 20 -3.04 10.51 -5.42
CA ALA A 20 -2.35 9.47 -4.69
C ALA A 20 -3.17 8.20 -4.91
N GLN A 21 -2.60 7.23 -5.61
CA GLN A 21 -3.19 5.91 -5.75
C GLN A 21 -3.13 5.22 -4.38
N THR A 22 -3.95 5.71 -3.47
CA THR A 22 -4.15 5.08 -2.18
C THR A 22 -5.02 3.85 -2.40
N ALA A 23 -4.51 2.70 -1.98
CA ALA A 23 -5.30 1.49 -1.91
C ALA A 23 -6.63 1.83 -1.20
N ARG A 24 -7.74 1.36 -1.78
CA ARG A 24 -9.10 1.68 -1.31
C ARG A 24 -9.49 0.84 -0.09
N GLY A 25 -8.67 0.85 0.95
CA GLY A 25 -8.91 0.11 2.18
C GLY A 25 -8.78 0.99 3.41
N ASN A 26 -9.07 0.41 4.56
CA ASN A 26 -8.94 1.04 5.86
C ASN A 26 -7.57 0.70 6.46
N PRO A 27 -6.61 1.64 6.54
CA PRO A 27 -5.27 1.36 7.06
C PRO A 27 -5.26 0.96 8.53
N LYS A 28 -6.21 1.44 9.33
CA LYS A 28 -6.33 1.05 10.75
C LYS A 28 -6.76 -0.41 10.89
N ALA A 29 -7.75 -0.85 10.12
CA ALA A 29 -8.13 -2.26 10.06
C ALA A 29 -7.00 -3.11 9.48
N GLY A 30 -6.29 -2.61 8.47
CA GLY A 30 -5.15 -3.25 7.85
C GLY A 30 -3.97 -3.45 8.79
N ALA A 31 -3.74 -2.53 9.73
CA ALA A 31 -2.72 -2.69 10.77
C ALA A 31 -2.97 -3.92 11.64
N ALA A 32 -4.22 -4.20 11.99
CA ALA A 32 -4.59 -5.40 12.75
C ALA A 32 -4.36 -6.67 11.93
N VAL A 33 -4.73 -6.67 10.65
CA VAL A 33 -4.47 -7.79 9.72
C VAL A 33 -2.97 -8.04 9.57
N TYR A 34 -2.19 -6.98 9.38
CA TYR A 34 -0.73 -7.07 9.27
C TYR A 34 -0.10 -7.69 10.51
N LYS A 35 -0.46 -7.20 11.68
CA LYS A 35 0.04 -7.72 12.96
C LYS A 35 -0.24 -9.21 13.13
N GLN A 36 -1.42 -9.65 12.73
CA GLN A 36 -1.85 -11.04 12.89
C GLN A 36 -1.23 -12.00 11.87
N HIS A 37 -1.03 -11.55 10.62
CA HIS A 37 -0.70 -12.44 9.50
C HIS A 37 0.65 -12.18 8.84
N CYS A 38 1.22 -11.00 8.95
CA CYS A 38 2.36 -10.57 8.16
C CYS A 38 3.61 -10.28 9.00
N LEU A 39 3.43 -9.72 10.19
CA LEU A 39 4.50 -9.19 11.05
C LEU A 39 5.56 -10.23 11.38
N ARG A 40 5.17 -11.48 11.65
CA ARG A 40 6.12 -12.53 12.04
C ARG A 40 7.23 -12.79 11.01
N CYS A 41 6.95 -12.53 9.74
CA CYS A 41 7.92 -12.68 8.66
C CYS A 41 8.41 -11.31 8.15
N HIS A 42 7.49 -10.38 7.85
CA HIS A 42 7.84 -9.08 7.26
C HIS A 42 8.35 -8.04 8.26
N GLY A 43 8.14 -8.28 9.56
CA GLY A 43 8.66 -7.42 10.63
C GLY A 43 7.76 -6.25 10.98
N GLU A 44 7.98 -5.71 12.17
CA GLU A 44 7.26 -4.53 12.66
C GLU A 44 7.56 -3.27 11.84
N LYS A 45 8.79 -3.20 11.28
CA LYS A 45 9.26 -2.09 10.43
C LYS A 45 8.98 -2.33 8.94
N LEU A 46 8.31 -3.40 8.56
CA LEU A 46 8.04 -3.79 7.17
C LEU A 46 9.31 -4.05 6.33
N ASP A 47 10.44 -4.29 6.97
CA ASP A 47 11.75 -4.43 6.34
C ASP A 47 12.17 -5.90 6.05
N GLY A 48 11.27 -6.85 6.26
CA GLY A 48 11.54 -8.27 6.05
C GLY A 48 12.30 -8.96 7.19
N ASN A 49 12.49 -8.29 8.31
CA ASN A 49 13.20 -8.79 9.48
C ASN A 49 12.28 -9.17 10.64
N GLY A 50 11.18 -9.86 10.33
CA GLY A 50 10.31 -10.41 11.36
C GLY A 50 10.99 -11.47 12.22
N PRO A 51 10.40 -11.81 13.37
CA PRO A 51 10.99 -12.79 14.30
C PRO A 51 11.22 -14.17 13.68
N GLU A 52 10.43 -14.57 12.69
CA GLU A 52 10.57 -15.86 11.99
C GLU A 52 11.39 -15.76 10.68
N ALA A 53 11.75 -14.56 10.23
CA ALA A 53 12.42 -14.37 8.94
C ALA A 53 13.76 -15.08 8.83
N ARG A 54 14.45 -15.21 9.95
CA ARG A 54 15.79 -15.80 10.05
C ARG A 54 15.82 -17.28 9.68
N ASP A 55 14.73 -17.98 9.96
CA ASP A 55 14.61 -19.42 9.77
C ASP A 55 14.04 -19.81 8.39
N LEU A 56 13.70 -18.82 7.58
CA LEU A 56 13.14 -19.05 6.25
C LEU A 56 14.22 -19.21 5.19
N ILE A 57 14.06 -20.20 4.34
CA ILE A 57 14.98 -20.48 3.20
C ILE A 57 14.99 -19.30 2.23
N VAL A 58 13.83 -18.72 1.97
CA VAL A 58 13.66 -17.49 1.19
C VAL A 58 13.26 -16.39 2.12
N ARG A 59 14.06 -15.33 2.16
CA ARG A 59 13.79 -14.21 3.04
C ARG A 59 12.55 -13.43 2.59
N PRO A 60 11.75 -12.94 3.54
CA PRO A 60 10.63 -12.06 3.22
C PRO A 60 11.09 -10.80 2.49
N ALA A 61 10.24 -10.28 1.62
CA ALA A 61 10.51 -9.02 0.96
C ALA A 61 10.62 -7.88 1.98
N ASP A 62 11.63 -7.02 1.77
CA ASP A 62 11.72 -5.72 2.40
C ASP A 62 10.75 -4.77 1.69
N LEU A 63 9.62 -4.48 2.34
CA LEU A 63 8.59 -3.62 1.77
C LEU A 63 9.01 -2.13 1.76
N THR A 64 10.07 -1.78 2.49
CA THR A 64 10.63 -0.41 2.52
C THR A 64 11.64 -0.16 1.39
N SER A 65 12.06 -1.20 0.69
CA SER A 65 13.03 -1.10 -0.40
C SER A 65 12.44 -0.34 -1.61
N ASP A 66 13.31 0.29 -2.41
CA ASP A 66 12.91 0.96 -3.65
C ASP A 66 12.17 0.01 -4.59
N ARG A 67 12.64 -1.23 -4.68
CA ARG A 67 11.98 -2.28 -5.47
C ARG A 67 10.52 -2.51 -5.05
N SER A 68 10.22 -2.45 -3.75
CA SER A 68 8.86 -2.65 -3.25
C SER A 68 8.03 -1.37 -3.37
N ARG A 69 8.63 -0.21 -3.12
CA ARG A 69 7.96 1.10 -3.13
C ARG A 69 7.49 1.52 -4.53
N THR A 70 8.21 1.08 -5.57
CA THR A 70 7.87 1.37 -6.97
C THR A 70 6.82 0.42 -7.56
N LYS A 71 6.44 -0.64 -6.84
CA LYS A 71 5.36 -1.54 -7.28
C LYS A 71 4.01 -0.87 -7.13
N SER A 72 3.16 -1.03 -8.13
CA SER A 72 1.75 -0.65 -8.05
C SER A 72 1.01 -1.46 -6.98
N ASP A 73 -0.16 -0.98 -6.58
CA ASP A 73 -1.01 -1.71 -5.63
C ASP A 73 -1.40 -3.09 -6.15
N TRP A 74 -1.62 -3.22 -7.46
CA TRP A 74 -1.89 -4.50 -8.09
C TRP A 74 -0.71 -5.47 -7.96
N GLU A 75 0.52 -5.00 -8.20
CA GLU A 75 1.73 -5.83 -8.07
C GLU A 75 2.01 -6.28 -6.65
N LEU A 76 1.52 -5.55 -5.65
CA LEU A 76 1.56 -5.99 -4.25
C LEU A 76 0.39 -6.92 -3.90
N LEU A 77 -0.78 -6.70 -4.49
CA LEU A 77 -1.97 -7.50 -4.22
C LEU A 77 -1.85 -8.92 -4.78
N VAL A 78 -1.21 -9.10 -5.93
CA VAL A 78 -1.05 -10.41 -6.57
C VAL A 78 -0.33 -11.42 -5.67
N PRO A 79 0.88 -11.16 -5.12
CA PRO A 79 1.54 -12.09 -4.22
C PRO A 79 0.81 -12.29 -2.89
N LEU A 80 0.09 -11.28 -2.41
CA LEU A 80 -0.75 -11.39 -1.22
C LEU A 80 -1.92 -12.37 -1.47
N SER A 81 -2.59 -12.21 -2.58
CA SER A 81 -3.74 -13.02 -2.95
C SER A 81 -3.35 -14.45 -3.34
N ASN A 82 -2.32 -14.62 -4.16
CA ASN A 82 -1.96 -15.89 -4.77
C ASN A 82 -0.78 -16.59 -4.11
N GLY A 83 -0.05 -15.92 -3.22
CA GLY A 83 1.23 -16.38 -2.71
C GLY A 83 2.35 -16.26 -3.77
N VAL A 84 3.54 -16.70 -3.39
CA VAL A 84 4.71 -16.74 -4.26
C VAL A 84 5.22 -18.18 -4.30
N LEU A 85 5.22 -18.77 -5.50
CA LEU A 85 5.61 -20.15 -5.70
C LEU A 85 7.02 -20.41 -5.15
N PHE A 86 7.20 -21.59 -4.54
CA PHE A 86 8.46 -22.05 -3.96
C PHE A 86 9.01 -21.16 -2.82
N THR A 87 8.16 -20.37 -2.20
CA THR A 87 8.52 -19.55 -1.04
C THR A 87 7.54 -19.79 0.11
N PRO A 88 7.91 -19.39 1.35
CA PRO A 88 7.00 -19.43 2.49
C PRO A 88 5.82 -18.45 2.39
N MET A 89 5.85 -17.49 1.45
CA MET A 89 4.73 -16.59 1.22
C MET A 89 3.56 -17.33 0.58
N HIS A 90 2.65 -17.81 1.41
CA HIS A 90 1.48 -18.57 0.96
C HIS A 90 0.35 -17.65 0.51
N SER A 91 -0.60 -18.20 -0.22
CA SER A 91 -1.82 -17.50 -0.65
C SER A 91 -2.70 -17.17 0.55
N TYR A 92 -3.21 -15.95 0.59
CA TYR A 92 -4.23 -15.53 1.55
C TYR A 92 -5.66 -15.61 0.98
N ARG A 93 -5.79 -16.01 -0.27
CA ARG A 93 -7.12 -16.30 -0.86
C ARG A 93 -7.83 -17.37 -0.05
N GLY A 94 -9.05 -17.08 0.43
CA GLY A 94 -9.81 -17.95 1.31
C GLY A 94 -9.43 -17.87 2.80
N LYS A 95 -8.35 -17.15 3.16
CA LYS A 95 -7.98 -16.86 4.56
C LYS A 95 -8.31 -15.43 4.96
N LEU A 96 -8.12 -14.50 4.04
CA LEU A 96 -8.54 -13.12 4.17
C LEU A 96 -9.62 -12.82 3.15
N THR A 97 -10.54 -11.95 3.50
CA THR A 97 -11.49 -11.38 2.55
C THR A 97 -10.79 -10.40 1.61
N ASP A 98 -11.39 -10.10 0.46
CA ASP A 98 -10.87 -9.10 -0.46
C ASP A 98 -10.73 -7.73 0.23
N GLU A 99 -11.71 -7.38 1.09
CA GLU A 99 -11.65 -6.15 1.90
C GLU A 99 -10.45 -6.16 2.84
N GLN A 100 -10.19 -7.25 3.56
CA GLN A 100 -9.03 -7.36 4.44
C GLN A 100 -7.70 -7.28 3.68
N MET A 101 -7.63 -7.81 2.46
CA MET A 101 -6.45 -7.69 1.60
C MET A 101 -6.23 -6.23 1.17
N LEU A 102 -7.28 -5.50 0.84
CA LEU A 102 -7.20 -4.07 0.54
C LEU A 102 -6.86 -3.24 1.78
N ASP A 103 -7.36 -3.60 2.94
CA ASP A 103 -7.06 -2.94 4.20
C ASP A 103 -5.57 -3.08 4.56
N VAL A 104 -5.02 -4.28 4.48
CA VAL A 104 -3.60 -4.49 4.78
C VAL A 104 -2.70 -3.78 3.76
N LEU A 105 -3.09 -3.75 2.50
CA LEU A 105 -2.38 -3.00 1.47
C LEU A 105 -2.39 -1.49 1.78
N SER A 106 -3.54 -0.96 2.20
CA SER A 106 -3.67 0.44 2.63
C SER A 106 -2.80 0.75 3.85
N TYR A 107 -2.69 -0.18 4.80
CA TYR A 107 -1.76 -0.06 5.92
C TYR A 107 -0.32 0.02 5.44
N ILE A 108 0.10 -0.91 4.58
CA ILE A 108 1.46 -0.90 4.02
C ILE A 108 1.75 0.44 3.34
N ARG A 109 0.83 0.96 2.53
CA ARG A 109 0.96 2.27 1.86
C ARG A 109 1.00 3.45 2.83
N SER A 110 0.33 3.36 3.96
CA SER A 110 0.37 4.41 5.00
C SER A 110 1.74 4.51 5.68
N VAL A 111 2.47 3.39 5.76
CA VAL A 111 3.81 3.32 6.36
C VAL A 111 4.89 3.54 5.29
N VAL A 112 4.70 2.92 4.13
CA VAL A 112 5.64 2.96 2.99
C VAL A 112 4.90 3.45 1.75
N PRO A 113 4.86 4.76 1.50
CA PRO A 113 4.18 5.33 0.35
C PRO A 113 4.73 4.82 -0.98
N PHE A 114 3.87 4.78 -2.00
CA PHE A 114 4.26 4.49 -3.36
C PHE A 114 5.22 5.56 -3.90
N GLU A 115 6.26 5.13 -4.59
CA GLU A 115 7.17 6.00 -5.31
C GLU A 115 7.12 5.69 -6.80
N ALA A 116 6.69 6.67 -7.60
CA ALA A 116 6.74 6.53 -9.04
C ALA A 116 8.20 6.46 -9.53
N VAL A 117 8.46 5.58 -10.50
CA VAL A 117 9.77 5.55 -11.17
C VAL A 117 9.87 6.80 -12.04
N SER A 118 10.88 7.63 -11.79
CA SER A 118 11.18 8.81 -12.60
C SER A 118 11.98 8.46 -13.86
#